data_f95c3a9a0eba03f284987ab9615e95fb
#
_entry.id   f95c3a9a0eba03f284987ab9615e95fb
#
_cell.length_a   1.000
_cell.length_b   1.000
_cell.length_c   1.000
_cell.angle_alpha   90.00
_cell.angle_beta   90.00
_cell.angle_gamma   90.00
#
_symmetry.space_group_name_H-M   'P 1'
#
loop_
_entity.id
_entity.type
_entity.pdbx_description
1 polymer ?
#
loop_
_entity_poly.entity_id
_entity_poly.type
_entity_poly.pdbx_seq_one_letter_code
_entity_poly.pdbx_strand_id
1 'polypeptide(L)'
;MTHENEHIRILIAARGREIEQRRNAAKTLAQQYVRGDTEYLRENFVKIQDTIEAINRAIADEEVIESREPRSSSPTPIGFGNR
;
A
#
# COMPACT_ATOMS: atom_id res chain seq x y z
N MET A 1 4.84 -13.24 22.65
CA MET A 1 5.29 -12.92 21.55
C MET A 1 4.35 -12.37 20.65
N THR A 2 4.65 -11.41 20.05
CA THR A 2 3.76 -10.78 19.20
C THR A 2 3.67 -11.45 17.93
N HIS A 3 2.50 -11.62 17.45
CA HIS A 3 2.32 -12.25 16.23
C HIS A 3 2.24 -11.21 15.19
N GLU A 4 3.17 -11.15 14.32
CA GLU A 4 3.17 -10.18 13.33
C GLU A 4 2.50 -10.64 12.09
N ASN A 5 1.66 -9.84 11.53
CA ASN A 5 0.95 -10.20 10.30
C ASN A 5 1.90 -10.01 9.14
N GLU A 6 2.25 -11.10 8.51
CA GLU A 6 3.19 -11.05 7.43
C GLU A 6 2.69 -10.27 6.24
N HIS A 7 1.39 -10.37 5.97
CA HIS A 7 0.84 -9.65 4.82
C HIS A 7 0.97 -8.14 5.04
N ILE A 8 0.71 -7.69 6.27
CA ILE A 8 0.83 -6.28 6.57
C ILE A 8 2.28 -5.85 6.49
N ARG A 9 3.18 -6.69 6.97
CA ARG A 9 4.57 -6.35 6.93
C ARG A 9 5.08 -6.19 5.51
N ILE A 10 4.64 -7.06 4.61
CA ILE A 10 5.02 -6.96 3.23
C ILE A 10 4.48 -5.67 2.61
N LEU A 11 3.23 -5.33 2.93
CA LEU A 11 2.64 -4.12 2.39
C LEU A 11 3.37 -2.87 2.90
N ILE A 12 3.77 -2.89 4.15
CA ILE A 12 4.51 -1.76 4.70
C ILE A 12 5.85 -1.61 4.00
N ALA A 13 6.51 -2.73 3.71
CA ALA A 13 7.78 -2.66 2.99
C ALA A 13 7.57 -2.12 1.59
N ALA A 14 6.51 -2.56 0.93
CA ALA A 14 6.22 -2.06 -0.41
C ALA A 14 5.92 -0.57 -0.36
N ARG A 15 5.19 -0.14 0.67
CA ARG A 15 4.87 1.27 0.81
C ARG A 15 6.14 2.10 1.00
N GLY A 16 7.09 1.58 1.76
CA GLY A 16 8.34 2.28 1.98
C GLY A 16 9.08 2.53 0.69
N ARG A 17 9.07 1.53 -0.20
CA ARG A 17 9.75 1.69 -1.46
C ARG A 17 9.05 2.73 -2.32
N GLU A 18 7.72 2.75 -2.30
CA GLU A 18 6.98 3.71 -3.08
C GLU A 18 7.15 5.13 -2.54
N ILE A 19 7.28 5.26 -1.23
CA ILE A 19 7.53 6.57 -0.65
C ILE A 19 8.88 7.11 -1.10
N GLU A 20 9.87 6.23 -1.20
CA GLU A 20 11.16 6.68 -1.69
C GLU A 20 11.06 7.11 -3.14
N GLN A 21 10.31 6.36 -3.93
CA GLN A 21 10.10 6.73 -5.32
C GLN A 21 9.39 8.07 -5.40
N ARG A 22 8.41 8.28 -4.53
CA ARG A 22 7.67 9.53 -4.53
C ARG A 22 8.58 10.70 -4.19
N ARG A 23 9.49 10.51 -3.24
CA ARG A 23 10.41 11.56 -2.87
C ARG A 23 11.33 11.92 -4.01
N ASN A 24 11.79 10.90 -4.73
CA ASN A 24 12.64 11.14 -5.88
C ASN A 24 11.88 11.84 -6.99
N ALA A 25 10.64 11.42 -7.22
CA ALA A 25 9.83 12.03 -8.25
C ALA A 25 9.52 13.49 -7.92
N ALA A 26 9.29 13.78 -6.65
CA ALA A 26 9.01 15.14 -6.22
C ALA A 26 10.24 16.02 -6.45
N LYS A 27 11.41 15.45 -6.16
CA LYS A 27 12.63 16.19 -6.34
C LYS A 27 12.84 16.52 -7.82
N THR A 28 12.57 15.56 -8.67
CA THR A 28 12.69 15.76 -10.09
C THR A 28 11.72 16.83 -10.58
N LEU A 29 10.47 16.75 -10.11
CA LEU A 29 9.49 17.74 -10.50
C LEU A 29 9.91 19.14 -10.08
N ALA A 30 10.46 19.27 -8.89
CA ALA A 30 10.85 20.56 -8.38
C ALA A 30 12.02 21.17 -9.14
N GLN A 31 12.90 20.34 -9.58
CA GLN A 31 14.06 20.83 -10.25
C GLN A 31 13.95 20.93 -11.73
N GLN A 32 13.20 20.04 -12.31
CA GLN A 32 13.15 19.98 -13.71
C GLN A 32 12.33 21.06 -14.31
N TYR A 33 12.85 21.82 -15.27
CA TYR A 33 12.13 22.82 -15.88
C TYR A 33 12.14 22.52 -17.27
N VAL A 34 11.61 21.49 -17.68
CA VAL A 34 11.66 21.13 -18.99
C VAL A 34 10.48 21.30 -19.76
N ARG A 35 10.53 21.89 -20.84
CA ARG A 35 9.42 22.08 -21.60
C ARG A 35 9.00 20.83 -22.15
N GLY A 36 7.90 20.44 -22.13
CA GLY A 36 7.36 19.30 -22.78
C GLY A 36 7.29 18.05 -21.96
N ASP A 37 8.10 17.97 -20.96
CA ASP A 37 8.12 16.76 -20.20
C ASP A 37 7.51 16.84 -18.85
N THR A 38 7.04 17.98 -18.45
CA THR A 38 6.49 18.15 -17.15
C THR A 38 5.26 17.32 -16.94
N GLU A 39 4.48 17.12 -17.97
CA GLU A 39 3.28 16.36 -17.81
C GLU A 39 3.58 14.91 -17.50
N TYR A 40 4.58 14.35 -18.15
CA TYR A 40 4.98 13.00 -17.88
C TYR A 40 5.45 12.88 -16.44
N LEU A 41 6.20 13.85 -15.96
CA LEU A 41 6.69 13.82 -14.59
C LEU A 41 5.55 13.92 -13.60
N ARG A 42 4.55 14.73 -13.90
CA ARG A 42 3.41 14.85 -13.03
C ARG A 42 2.61 13.56 -13.01
N GLU A 43 2.41 12.95 -14.16
CA GLU A 43 1.67 11.71 -14.21
C GLU A 43 2.38 10.61 -13.44
N ASN A 44 3.70 10.58 -13.54
CA ASN A 44 4.45 9.59 -12.80
C ASN A 44 4.31 9.79 -11.30
N PHE A 45 4.36 11.04 -10.86
CA PHE A 45 4.21 11.35 -9.45
C PHE A 45 2.82 10.90 -8.97
N VAL A 46 1.78 11.16 -9.74
CA VAL A 46 0.44 10.79 -9.37
C VAL A 46 0.29 9.28 -9.31
N LYS A 47 0.90 8.56 -10.25
CA LYS A 47 0.82 7.13 -10.23
C LYS A 47 1.45 6.56 -8.99
N ILE A 48 2.58 7.11 -8.58
CA ILE A 48 3.23 6.62 -7.37
C ILE A 48 2.35 6.90 -6.17
N GLN A 49 1.77 8.09 -6.11
CA GLN A 49 0.91 8.43 -4.98
C GLN A 49 -0.33 7.54 -4.94
N ASP A 50 -0.90 7.23 -6.10
CA ASP A 50 -2.05 6.34 -6.16
C ASP A 50 -1.67 4.96 -5.65
N THR A 51 -0.48 4.50 -5.96
CA THR A 51 -0.02 3.21 -5.50
C THR A 51 0.10 3.21 -3.97
N ILE A 52 0.65 4.29 -3.41
CA ILE A 52 0.78 4.40 -1.96
C ILE A 52 -0.61 4.35 -1.31
N GLU A 53 -1.57 5.05 -1.88
CA GLU A 53 -2.90 5.06 -1.31
C GLU A 53 -3.55 3.70 -1.40
N ALA A 54 -3.31 3.00 -2.51
CA ALA A 54 -3.85 1.66 -2.65
C ALA A 54 -3.22 0.72 -1.61
N ILE A 55 -1.93 0.87 -1.37
CA ILE A 55 -1.28 0.06 -0.36
C ILE A 55 -1.84 0.36 1.02
N ASN A 56 -2.10 1.63 1.32
CA ASN A 56 -2.67 1.99 2.61
C ASN A 56 -4.04 1.35 2.78
N ARG A 57 -4.84 1.33 1.74
CA ARG A 57 -6.14 0.69 1.82
C ARG A 57 -5.99 -0.81 2.03
N ALA A 58 -5.00 -1.41 1.37
CA ALA A 58 -4.78 -2.83 1.53
C ALA A 58 -4.35 -3.16 2.96
N ILE A 59 -3.53 -2.31 3.56
CA ILE A 59 -3.13 -2.52 4.95
C ILE A 59 -4.36 -2.46 5.85
N ALA A 60 -5.22 -1.49 5.63
CA ALA A 60 -6.43 -1.37 6.43
C ALA A 60 -7.31 -2.60 6.26
N ASP A 61 -7.38 -3.12 5.04
CA ASP A 61 -8.17 -4.31 4.80
C ASP A 61 -7.58 -5.50 5.52
N GLU A 62 -6.26 -5.63 5.51
CA GLU A 62 -5.64 -6.75 6.20
C GLU A 62 -5.84 -6.66 7.70
N GLU A 63 -5.86 -5.46 8.22
CA GLU A 63 -6.09 -5.28 9.65
C GLU A 63 -7.51 -5.72 10.01
N VAL A 64 -8.46 -5.43 9.16
CA VAL A 64 -9.82 -5.86 9.39
C VAL A 64 -9.92 -7.37 9.31
N ILE A 65 -9.29 -7.96 8.31
CA ILE A 65 -9.32 -9.40 8.17
C ILE A 65 -8.72 -10.05 9.41
N GLU A 66 -7.59 -9.53 9.86
CA GLU A 66 -6.96 -10.10 11.02
C GLU A 66 -7.83 -9.98 12.26
N SER A 67 -8.49 -8.88 12.43
CA SER A 67 -9.28 -8.72 13.61
C SER A 67 -10.53 -9.57 13.56
N ARG A 68 -11.01 -9.95 12.39
CA ARG A 68 -12.14 -10.78 12.34
C ARG A 68 -11.82 -12.21 12.50
N GLU A 69 -10.68 -12.66 12.14
CA GLU A 69 -10.35 -14.04 12.25
C GLU A 69 -9.76 -14.37 13.56
N PRO A 70 -10.36 -15.22 14.27
CA PRO A 70 -9.87 -15.57 15.57
C PRO A 70 -8.64 -16.33 15.35
N ARG A 71 -7.64 -16.00 15.97
CA ARG A 71 -6.49 -16.61 15.81
C ARG A 71 -6.55 -17.97 16.04
N SER A 72 -7.30 -18.36 16.69
CA SER A 72 -7.34 -19.68 16.95
C SER A 72 -7.98 -20.38 15.95
N SER A 73 -8.29 -20.08 15.34
CA SER A 73 -8.79 -20.69 14.43
C SER A 73 -9.83 -21.35 14.28
N SER A 74 -10.43 -21.23 14.42
CA SER A 74 -11.49 -21.79 14.33
C SER A 74 -12.00 -21.85 13.14
N PRO A 75 -12.29 -22.35 12.72
CA PRO A 75 -12.69 -22.44 11.50
C PRO A 75 -13.90 -22.02 11.14
N THR A 76 -14.25 -22.01 11.11
CA THR A 76 -15.12 -21.75 10.60
C THR A 76 -15.80 -21.56 10.03
N PRO A 77 -16.34 -21.73 9.82
CA PRO A 77 -16.91 -21.63 9.13
C PRO A 77 -17.50 -21.17 8.35
N ILE A 78 -17.58 -21.31 8.33
CA ILE A 78 -18.09 -20.95 7.64
C ILE A 78 -18.70 -20.51 7.04
N GLY A 79 -18.88 -20.65 6.92
CA GLY A 79 -19.33 -20.33 6.31
C GLY A 79 -19.73 -19.79 5.67
N PHE A 80 -19.50 -19.91 5.65
CA PHE A 80 -19.80 -19.50 5.02
C PHE A 80 -20.34 -19.29 4.48
N GLY A 81 -20.32 -19.41 4.58
CA GLY A 81 -20.63 -19.30 4.20
C GLY A 81 -21.29 -19.06 3.82
N ASN A 82 -21.38 -19.21 4.01
CA ASN A 82 -21.92 -19.17 3.66
C ASN A 82 -22.49 -18.60 3.41
N ARG A 83 -22.50 -18.45 3.62
CA ARG A 83 -22.80 -18.10 3.49
C ARG A 83 -23.12 -17.62 3.13
#